data_22a051e2f2468dbad7c4d016518d85c6
#
_entry.id   22a051e2f2468dbad7c4d016518d85c6
#
_cell.length_a   1.000
_cell.length_b   1.000
_cell.length_c   1.000
_cell.angle_alpha   90.00
_cell.angle_beta   90.00
_cell.angle_gamma   90.00
#
_symmetry.space_group_name_H-M   'P 1'
#
loop_
_entity.id
_entity.type
_entity.pdbx_description
1 polymer ?
#
loop_
_entity_poly.entity_id
_entity_poly.type
_entity_poly.pdbx_seq_one_letter_code
_entity_poly.pdbx_strand_id
1 'polypeptide(L)'
;FSFNAARQMTSISFVLLSYTFINNNIYKYMLCFVFAAGFHVSSLICFPFFLLSYFDISRVTGIWLIIISFFVNIFLFNTIYYGFLERLVAGSFYAHYLDVIEKPAELSLMGKIFNFLNVILFCISLYFAKSVKGVYISIFVIACTLSILFSGAHVYVTRLFIPMSYVCIIFYVNVFCTMQNNVYRLFYA
;
A
#
# COMPACT_ATOMS: atom_id res chain seq x y z
N PHE A 1 5.83 -1.67 24.07
CA PHE A 1 6.10 -1.41 22.63
C PHE A 1 6.26 -2.70 21.80
N SER A 2 6.95 -3.72 22.32
CA SER A 2 7.22 -4.98 21.61
C SER A 2 5.95 -5.79 21.28
N PHE A 3 4.97 -5.83 22.19
CA PHE A 3 3.74 -6.63 22.02
C PHE A 3 2.86 -6.12 20.87
N ASN A 4 2.70 -4.81 20.72
CA ASN A 4 1.94 -4.24 19.61
C ASN A 4 2.63 -4.47 18.25
N ALA A 5 3.95 -4.39 18.20
CA ALA A 5 4.70 -4.68 16.99
C ALA A 5 4.55 -6.16 16.58
N ALA A 6 4.65 -7.10 17.55
CA ALA A 6 4.44 -8.52 17.27
C ALA A 6 3.03 -8.79 16.74
N ARG A 7 1.98 -8.24 17.35
CA ARG A 7 0.59 -8.36 16.88
C ARG A 7 0.42 -7.81 15.46
N GLN A 8 1.02 -6.65 15.17
CA GLN A 8 0.96 -6.05 13.85
C GLN A 8 1.66 -6.93 12.80
N MET A 9 2.86 -7.46 13.10
CA MET A 9 3.58 -8.34 12.17
C MET A 9 2.85 -9.66 11.93
N THR A 10 2.25 -10.25 12.97
CA THR A 10 1.41 -11.45 12.81
C THR A 10 0.21 -11.15 11.91
N SER A 11 -0.46 -10.03 12.12
CA SER A 11 -1.57 -9.59 11.26
C SER A 11 -1.14 -9.42 9.81
N ILE A 12 0.00 -8.77 9.55
CA ILE A 12 0.56 -8.59 8.20
C ILE A 12 0.86 -9.93 7.55
N SER A 13 1.39 -10.91 8.30
CA SER A 13 1.67 -12.24 7.78
C SER A 13 0.40 -12.92 7.28
N PHE A 14 -0.73 -12.80 8.01
CA PHE A 14 -2.02 -13.32 7.55
C PHE A 14 -2.55 -12.54 6.33
N VAL A 15 -2.35 -11.22 6.24
CA VAL A 15 -2.67 -10.43 5.05
C VAL A 15 -1.88 -10.94 3.85
N LEU A 16 -0.57 -11.13 3.97
CA LEU A 16 0.26 -11.65 2.88
C LEU A 16 -0.17 -13.06 2.46
N LEU A 17 -0.46 -13.93 3.44
CA LEU A 17 -0.99 -15.27 3.15
C LEU A 17 -2.33 -15.21 2.42
N SER A 18 -3.21 -14.29 2.77
CA SER A 18 -4.51 -14.16 2.11
C SER A 18 -4.38 -13.91 0.61
N TYR A 19 -3.40 -13.11 0.19
CA TYR A 19 -3.21 -12.79 -1.22
C TYR A 19 -2.79 -13.99 -2.07
N THR A 20 -2.24 -15.05 -1.49
CA THR A 20 -1.98 -16.28 -2.22
C THR A 20 -3.28 -16.97 -2.65
N PHE A 21 -4.38 -16.67 -1.98
CA PHE A 21 -5.71 -17.25 -2.25
C PHE A 21 -6.63 -16.33 -3.05
N ILE A 22 -6.23 -15.07 -3.33
CA ILE A 22 -7.10 -14.05 -3.92
C ILE A 22 -7.77 -14.48 -5.22
N ASN A 23 -7.08 -15.27 -6.06
CA ASN A 23 -7.61 -15.77 -7.34
C ASN A 23 -8.16 -17.20 -7.28
N ASN A 24 -7.91 -17.93 -6.19
CA ASN A 24 -8.15 -19.36 -6.17
C ASN A 24 -9.25 -19.77 -5.18
N ASN A 25 -9.37 -19.08 -4.05
CA ASN A 25 -10.30 -19.48 -2.99
C ASN A 25 -10.67 -18.29 -2.08
N ILE A 26 -11.80 -17.68 -2.37
CA ILE A 26 -12.29 -16.53 -1.62
C ILE A 26 -12.53 -16.84 -0.13
N TYR A 27 -12.96 -18.05 0.21
CA TYR A 27 -13.20 -18.44 1.61
C TYR A 27 -11.89 -18.45 2.42
N LYS A 28 -10.81 -19.01 1.85
CA LYS A 28 -9.49 -18.98 2.49
C LYS A 28 -8.96 -17.54 2.59
N TYR A 29 -9.18 -16.72 1.57
CA TYR A 29 -8.87 -15.30 1.61
C TYR A 29 -9.57 -14.62 2.78
N MET A 30 -10.90 -14.76 2.90
CA MET A 30 -11.71 -14.18 3.97
C MET A 30 -11.28 -14.69 5.35
N LEU A 31 -11.03 -16.00 5.49
CA LEU A 31 -10.59 -16.58 6.77
C LEU A 31 -9.27 -15.99 7.24
N CYS A 32 -8.29 -15.82 6.34
CA CYS A 32 -7.02 -15.19 6.67
C CYS A 32 -7.23 -13.75 7.15
N PHE A 33 -8.15 -12.99 6.52
CA PHE A 33 -8.46 -11.63 6.94
C PHE A 33 -9.14 -11.56 8.31
N VAL A 34 -10.02 -12.50 8.65
CA VAL A 34 -10.62 -12.59 9.99
C VAL A 34 -9.52 -12.77 11.04
N PHE A 35 -8.55 -13.67 10.80
CA PHE A 35 -7.41 -13.83 11.68
C PHE A 35 -6.54 -12.57 11.73
N ALA A 36 -6.23 -11.96 10.59
CA ALA A 36 -5.47 -10.72 10.53
C ALA A 36 -6.11 -9.61 11.37
N ALA A 37 -7.43 -9.40 11.22
CA ALA A 37 -8.19 -8.40 11.97
C ALA A 37 -8.22 -8.70 13.48
N GLY A 38 -8.28 -9.97 13.87
CA GLY A 38 -8.19 -10.41 15.27
C GLY A 38 -6.86 -10.02 15.94
N PHE A 39 -5.77 -10.02 15.18
CA PHE A 39 -4.47 -9.55 15.70
C PHE A 39 -4.34 -8.03 15.62
N HIS A 40 -4.77 -7.39 14.53
CA HIS A 40 -4.65 -5.94 14.36
C HIS A 40 -5.67 -5.38 13.37
N VAL A 41 -6.57 -4.54 13.87
CA VAL A 41 -7.71 -4.01 13.11
C VAL A 41 -7.29 -3.23 11.85
N SER A 42 -6.11 -2.56 11.87
CA SER A 42 -5.64 -1.81 10.71
C SER A 42 -5.43 -2.68 9.46
N SER A 43 -5.30 -4.02 9.60
CA SER A 43 -5.22 -4.92 8.46
C SER A 43 -6.47 -4.90 7.58
N LEU A 44 -7.63 -4.53 8.14
CA LEU A 44 -8.88 -4.43 7.38
C LEU A 44 -8.79 -3.44 6.21
N ILE A 45 -7.87 -2.47 6.26
CA ILE A 45 -7.65 -1.54 5.14
C ILE A 45 -7.19 -2.26 3.86
N CYS A 46 -6.56 -3.44 4.01
CA CYS A 46 -6.13 -4.26 2.88
C CYS A 46 -7.24 -5.18 2.36
N PHE A 47 -8.36 -5.31 3.09
CA PHE A 47 -9.44 -6.22 2.72
C PHE A 47 -10.07 -5.91 1.35
N PRO A 48 -10.37 -4.64 1.00
CA PRO A 48 -10.97 -4.33 -0.30
C PRO A 48 -10.10 -4.67 -1.50
N PHE A 49 -8.82 -4.98 -1.31
CA PHE A 49 -7.91 -5.32 -2.40
C PHE A 49 -8.31 -6.58 -3.16
N PHE A 50 -9.15 -7.46 -2.56
CA PHE A 50 -9.71 -8.58 -3.32
C PHE A 50 -10.57 -8.09 -4.50
N LEU A 51 -11.22 -6.94 -4.38
CA LEU A 51 -11.99 -6.35 -5.46
C LEU A 51 -11.10 -6.02 -6.66
N LEU A 52 -9.81 -5.77 -6.43
CA LEU A 52 -8.84 -5.47 -7.49
C LEU A 52 -8.53 -6.69 -8.36
N SER A 53 -8.89 -7.91 -7.92
CA SER A 53 -8.80 -9.10 -8.77
C SER A 53 -9.76 -9.03 -9.98
N TYR A 54 -10.77 -8.17 -9.90
CA TYR A 54 -11.73 -7.91 -10.98
C TYR A 54 -11.34 -6.73 -11.88
N PHE A 55 -10.32 -5.97 -11.51
CA PHE A 55 -9.87 -4.78 -12.22
C PHE A 55 -8.41 -4.94 -12.64
N ASP A 56 -8.15 -4.87 -13.94
CA ASP A 56 -6.80 -4.86 -14.48
C ASP A 56 -6.33 -3.42 -14.70
N ILE A 57 -5.50 -2.92 -13.79
CA ILE A 57 -4.83 -1.64 -13.99
C ILE A 57 -3.65 -1.86 -14.92
N SER A 58 -3.65 -1.17 -16.07
CA SER A 58 -2.52 -1.22 -16.98
C SER A 58 -1.28 -0.58 -16.32
N ARG A 59 -0.07 -1.04 -16.71
CA ARG A 59 1.19 -0.48 -16.18
C ARG A 59 1.31 1.01 -16.46
N VAL A 60 0.89 1.45 -17.66
CA VAL A 60 0.92 2.87 -18.05
C VAL A 60 -0.02 3.68 -17.16
N THR A 61 -1.26 3.21 -16.98
CA THR A 61 -2.21 3.84 -16.05
C THR A 61 -1.66 3.88 -14.62
N GLY A 62 -1.01 2.79 -14.18
CA GLY A 62 -0.37 2.71 -12.87
C GLY A 62 0.74 3.74 -12.67
N ILE A 63 1.61 3.92 -13.66
CA ILE A 63 2.66 4.95 -13.64
C ILE A 63 2.04 6.34 -13.50
N TRP A 64 1.01 6.65 -14.28
CA TRP A 64 0.33 7.95 -14.19
C TRP A 64 -0.35 8.17 -12.82
N LEU A 65 -1.00 7.14 -12.26
CA LEU A 65 -1.60 7.24 -10.93
C LEU A 65 -0.56 7.54 -9.86
N ILE A 66 0.60 6.90 -9.90
CA ILE A 66 1.70 7.12 -8.96
C ILE A 66 2.25 8.55 -9.10
N ILE A 67 2.45 9.04 -10.32
CA ILE A 67 2.94 10.39 -10.58
C ILE A 67 1.91 11.43 -10.10
N ILE A 68 0.64 11.24 -10.44
CA ILE A 68 -0.43 12.15 -10.02
C ILE A 68 -0.53 12.19 -8.49
N SER A 69 -0.46 11.03 -7.81
CA SER A 69 -0.51 10.99 -6.35
C SER A 69 0.62 11.77 -5.69
N PHE A 70 1.80 11.78 -6.30
CA PHE A 70 2.93 12.57 -5.84
C PHE A 70 2.66 14.08 -5.93
N PHE A 71 2.14 14.55 -7.07
CA PHE A 71 1.77 15.96 -7.23
C PHE A 71 0.62 16.35 -6.29
N VAL A 72 -0.40 15.50 -6.14
CA VAL A 72 -1.49 15.72 -5.19
C VAL A 72 -0.95 15.80 -3.76
N ASN A 73 -0.02 14.93 -3.38
CA ASN A 73 0.62 14.98 -2.06
C ASN A 73 1.35 16.31 -1.84
N ILE A 74 2.14 16.79 -2.81
CA ILE A 74 2.91 18.03 -2.66
C ILE A 74 2.02 19.27 -2.60
N PHE A 75 1.01 19.36 -3.48
CA PHE A 75 0.26 20.60 -3.67
C PHE A 75 -1.06 20.65 -2.91
N LEU A 76 -1.71 19.50 -2.69
CA LEU A 76 -3.06 19.43 -2.16
C LEU A 76 -3.17 18.66 -0.85
N PHE A 77 -2.06 18.09 -0.37
CA PHE A 77 -2.07 17.19 0.79
C PHE A 77 -2.75 17.85 2.00
N ASN A 78 -2.35 19.05 2.36
CA ASN A 78 -2.90 19.75 3.51
C ASN A 78 -4.42 19.95 3.39
N THR A 79 -4.91 20.34 2.23
CA THR A 79 -6.34 20.61 1.99
C THR A 79 -7.17 19.34 2.02
N ILE A 80 -6.69 18.28 1.33
CA ILE A 80 -7.40 16.99 1.25
C ILE A 80 -7.33 16.27 2.59
N TYR A 81 -6.19 16.25 3.23
CA TYR A 81 -5.94 15.54 4.47
C TYR A 81 -6.84 16.07 5.61
N TYR A 82 -6.88 17.38 5.81
CA TYR A 82 -7.73 17.98 6.84
C TYR A 82 -9.21 17.81 6.52
N GLY A 83 -9.64 18.12 5.31
CA GLY A 83 -11.04 17.98 4.94
C GLY A 83 -11.55 16.54 4.99
N PHE A 84 -10.70 15.56 4.69
CA PHE A 84 -11.05 14.14 4.76
C PHE A 84 -11.05 13.61 6.19
N LEU A 85 -10.01 13.91 6.97
CA LEU A 85 -9.93 13.47 8.37
C LEU A 85 -10.99 14.10 9.22
N GLU A 86 -11.22 15.40 9.07
CA GLU A 86 -12.25 16.11 9.81
C GLU A 86 -13.63 15.47 9.57
N ARG A 87 -13.96 15.09 8.34
CA ARG A 87 -15.22 14.41 8.01
C ARG A 87 -15.28 12.97 8.52
N LEU A 88 -14.19 12.21 8.45
CA LEU A 88 -14.16 10.82 8.91
C LEU A 88 -14.21 10.70 10.43
N VAL A 89 -13.58 11.64 11.13
CA VAL A 89 -13.37 11.57 12.56
C VAL A 89 -14.45 12.35 13.31
N ALA A 90 -15.03 13.37 12.65
CA ALA A 90 -16.17 14.11 13.20
C ALA A 90 -17.34 13.16 13.48
N GLY A 91 -17.71 13.03 14.76
CA GLY A 91 -18.77 12.11 15.19
C GLY A 91 -18.34 10.67 15.51
N SER A 92 -17.07 10.34 15.40
CA SER A 92 -16.52 9.05 15.82
C SER A 92 -15.91 9.10 17.23
N PHE A 93 -15.69 7.91 17.84
CA PHE A 93 -14.94 7.77 19.10
C PHE A 93 -13.53 8.37 19.04
N TYR A 94 -13.03 8.66 17.84
CA TYR A 94 -11.72 9.23 17.60
C TYR A 94 -11.72 10.76 17.49
N ALA A 95 -12.87 11.42 17.67
CA ALA A 95 -13.00 12.89 17.60
C ALA A 95 -12.05 13.61 18.57
N HIS A 96 -11.84 13.04 19.77
CA HIS A 96 -10.91 13.59 20.76
C HIS A 96 -9.43 13.55 20.30
N TYR A 97 -9.07 12.73 19.30
CA TYR A 97 -7.73 12.73 18.74
C TYR A 97 -7.51 13.86 17.73
N LEU A 98 -8.59 14.48 17.21
CA LEU A 98 -8.45 15.65 16.32
C LEU A 98 -7.80 16.83 17.03
N ASP A 99 -8.09 17.00 18.32
CA ASP A 99 -7.52 18.07 19.14
C ASP A 99 -6.02 17.84 19.43
N VAL A 100 -5.57 16.59 19.35
CA VAL A 100 -4.18 16.17 19.57
C VAL A 100 -3.40 16.07 18.26
N ILE A 101 -4.11 15.96 17.13
CA ILE A 101 -3.48 15.96 15.80
C ILE A 101 -3.09 17.41 15.48
N GLU A 102 -1.91 17.81 15.96
CA GLU A 102 -1.26 19.02 15.46
C GLU A 102 -1.25 18.99 13.92
N LYS A 103 -1.37 20.17 13.32
CA LYS A 103 -1.27 20.31 11.85
C LYS A 103 -0.10 19.45 11.36
N PRO A 104 -0.29 18.58 10.37
CA PRO A 104 0.79 17.78 9.85
C PRO A 104 1.94 18.74 9.51
N ALA A 105 3.10 18.44 10.06
CA ALA A 105 4.29 19.20 9.71
C ALA A 105 4.46 19.07 8.20
N GLU A 106 4.68 20.18 7.52
CA GLU A 106 5.07 20.12 6.11
C GLU A 106 6.21 19.10 5.98
N LEU A 107 6.11 18.22 4.99
CA LEU A 107 7.18 17.28 4.71
C LEU A 107 8.50 18.05 4.62
N SER A 108 9.46 17.66 5.45
CA SER A 108 10.81 18.21 5.36
C SER A 108 11.35 18.05 3.93
N LEU A 109 12.28 18.87 3.51
CA LEU A 109 12.92 18.73 2.21
C LEU A 109 13.40 17.29 1.97
N MET A 110 13.98 16.66 2.98
CA MET A 110 14.41 15.26 2.92
C MET A 110 13.24 14.32 2.69
N GLY A 111 12.11 14.52 3.35
CA GLY A 111 10.89 13.72 3.12
C GLY A 111 10.36 13.85 1.69
N LYS A 112 10.39 15.05 1.10
CA LYS A 112 10.02 15.29 -0.31
C LYS A 112 10.98 14.56 -1.26
N ILE A 113 12.29 14.57 -0.98
CA ILE A 113 13.30 13.84 -1.77
C ILE A 113 13.06 12.33 -1.69
N PHE A 114 12.84 11.77 -0.50
CA PHE A 114 12.55 10.35 -0.35
C PHE A 114 11.28 9.92 -1.09
N ASN A 115 10.22 10.74 -1.04
CA ASN A 115 9.01 10.47 -1.81
C ASN A 115 9.28 10.47 -3.31
N PHE A 116 10.04 11.42 -3.81
CA PHE A 116 10.41 11.46 -5.21
C PHE A 116 11.21 10.21 -5.64
N LEU A 117 12.18 9.79 -4.83
CA LEU A 117 12.94 8.57 -5.08
C LEU A 117 12.04 7.31 -5.07
N ASN A 118 11.06 7.24 -4.16
CA ASN A 118 10.08 6.16 -4.15
C ASN A 118 9.23 6.14 -5.43
N VAL A 119 8.79 7.30 -5.92
CA VAL A 119 8.07 7.39 -7.20
C VAL A 119 8.89 6.83 -8.35
N ILE A 120 10.16 7.23 -8.45
CA ILE A 120 11.07 6.71 -9.48
C ILE A 120 11.19 5.19 -9.36
N LEU A 121 11.45 4.68 -8.15
CA LEU A 121 11.59 3.25 -7.89
C LEU A 121 10.33 2.47 -8.28
N PHE A 122 9.14 2.98 -7.93
CA PHE A 122 7.86 2.34 -8.26
C PHE A 122 7.60 2.35 -9.77
N CYS A 123 7.89 3.44 -10.46
CA CYS A 123 7.75 3.52 -11.92
C CYS A 123 8.70 2.57 -12.63
N ILE A 124 9.95 2.48 -12.20
CA ILE A 124 10.94 1.53 -12.71
C ILE A 124 10.45 0.09 -12.48
N SER A 125 9.95 -0.21 -11.29
CA SER A 125 9.45 -1.54 -10.94
C SER A 125 8.28 -1.95 -11.83
N LEU A 126 7.34 -1.04 -12.12
CA LEU A 126 6.23 -1.27 -13.05
C LEU A 126 6.71 -1.47 -14.50
N TYR A 127 7.73 -0.74 -14.92
CA TYR A 127 8.31 -0.92 -16.25
C TYR A 127 8.87 -2.33 -16.45
N PHE A 128 9.55 -2.89 -15.44
CA PHE A 128 10.10 -4.24 -15.49
C PHE A 128 9.07 -5.35 -15.24
N ALA A 129 7.88 -5.03 -14.75
CA ALA A 129 6.82 -6.01 -14.42
C ALA A 129 6.07 -6.56 -15.65
N LYS A 130 6.74 -6.80 -16.79
CA LYS A 130 6.09 -7.21 -18.05
C LYS A 130 5.34 -8.54 -17.96
N SER A 131 5.81 -9.46 -17.12
CA SER A 131 5.26 -10.82 -17.00
C SER A 131 4.51 -11.06 -15.69
N VAL A 132 4.28 -10.00 -14.89
CA VAL A 132 3.55 -10.11 -13.64
C VAL A 132 2.04 -10.11 -13.93
N LYS A 133 1.27 -10.94 -13.22
CA LYS A 133 -0.20 -10.99 -13.35
C LYS A 133 -0.83 -9.64 -13.01
N GLY A 134 -1.85 -9.24 -13.78
CA GLY A 134 -2.52 -7.94 -13.65
C GLY A 134 -3.01 -7.62 -12.24
N VAL A 135 -3.57 -8.60 -11.52
CA VAL A 135 -4.01 -8.41 -10.14
C VAL A 135 -2.89 -7.93 -9.21
N TYR A 136 -1.67 -8.45 -9.34
CA TYR A 136 -0.54 -8.01 -8.50
C TYR A 136 -0.04 -6.61 -8.90
N ILE A 137 -0.17 -6.26 -10.18
CA ILE A 137 0.10 -4.90 -10.66
C ILE A 137 -0.91 -3.94 -10.04
N SER A 138 -2.20 -4.27 -10.09
CA SER A 138 -3.27 -3.43 -9.54
C SER A 138 -3.12 -3.21 -8.03
N ILE A 139 -2.82 -4.26 -7.28
CA ILE A 139 -2.57 -4.20 -5.83
C ILE A 139 -1.34 -3.30 -5.55
N PHE A 140 -0.25 -3.52 -6.29
CA PHE A 140 0.97 -2.72 -6.13
C PHE A 140 0.73 -1.25 -6.42
N VAL A 141 0.07 -0.93 -7.54
CA VAL A 141 -0.23 0.46 -7.93
C VAL A 141 -1.03 1.17 -6.86
N ILE A 142 -2.09 0.55 -6.34
CA ILE A 142 -2.92 1.18 -5.32
C ILE A 142 -2.17 1.32 -4.00
N ALA A 143 -1.41 0.30 -3.58
CA ALA A 143 -0.59 0.39 -2.38
C ALA A 143 0.44 1.53 -2.47
N CYS A 144 1.13 1.67 -3.60
CA CYS A 144 2.09 2.74 -3.83
C CYS A 144 1.42 4.12 -3.90
N THR A 145 0.30 4.23 -4.63
CA THR A 145 -0.48 5.47 -4.74
C THR A 145 -0.91 5.98 -3.37
N LEU A 146 -1.50 5.11 -2.53
CA LEU A 146 -1.93 5.47 -1.19
C LEU A 146 -0.74 5.77 -0.27
N SER A 147 0.34 5.01 -0.36
CA SER A 147 1.56 5.25 0.42
C SER A 147 2.17 6.63 0.12
N ILE A 148 2.21 7.03 -1.15
CA ILE A 148 2.70 8.35 -1.56
C ILE A 148 1.71 9.44 -1.14
N LEU A 149 0.41 9.24 -1.38
CA LEU A 149 -0.62 10.23 -1.10
C LEU A 149 -0.67 10.60 0.40
N PHE A 150 -0.50 9.61 1.28
CA PHE A 150 -0.52 9.80 2.73
C PHE A 150 0.88 9.91 3.37
N SER A 151 1.92 10.04 2.57
CA SER A 151 3.26 10.28 3.11
C SER A 151 3.30 11.67 3.75
N GLY A 152 3.82 11.76 4.97
CA GLY A 152 3.78 12.99 5.77
C GLY A 152 2.52 13.14 6.64
N ALA A 153 1.55 12.24 6.53
CA ALA A 153 0.45 12.17 7.46
C ALA A 153 0.93 11.88 8.89
N HIS A 154 0.10 12.23 9.87
CA HIS A 154 0.40 11.94 11.27
C HIS A 154 0.69 10.44 11.46
N VAL A 155 1.56 10.14 12.43
CA VAL A 155 2.05 8.76 12.72
C VAL A 155 0.92 7.72 12.85
N TYR A 156 -0.24 8.09 13.35
CA TYR A 156 -1.38 7.17 13.45
C TYR A 156 -1.98 6.83 12.09
N VAL A 157 -2.03 7.78 11.17
CA VAL A 157 -2.53 7.56 9.80
C VAL A 157 -1.52 6.74 9.01
N THR A 158 -0.22 7.04 9.12
CA THR A 158 0.81 6.24 8.47
C THR A 158 0.79 4.79 8.93
N ARG A 159 0.49 4.53 10.21
CA ARG A 159 0.35 3.15 10.73
C ARG A 159 -0.80 2.37 10.09
N LEU A 160 -1.87 3.03 9.66
CA LEU A 160 -2.95 2.36 8.92
C LEU A 160 -2.46 1.82 7.58
N PHE A 161 -1.50 2.50 6.93
CA PHE A 161 -0.98 2.12 5.62
C PHE A 161 0.25 1.19 5.66
N ILE A 162 0.82 0.92 6.85
CA ILE A 162 1.93 -0.04 7.00
C ILE A 162 1.61 -1.40 6.36
N PRO A 163 0.44 -2.04 6.60
CA PRO A 163 0.12 -3.31 5.95
C PRO A 163 0.16 -3.25 4.43
N MET A 164 -0.24 -2.12 3.84
CA MET A 164 -0.20 -1.93 2.39
C MET A 164 1.22 -1.90 1.83
N SER A 165 2.17 -1.29 2.56
CA SER A 165 3.57 -1.26 2.14
C SER A 165 4.18 -2.68 2.07
N TYR A 166 3.77 -3.57 2.98
CA TYR A 166 4.24 -4.96 2.96
C TYR A 166 3.63 -5.76 1.80
N VAL A 167 2.45 -5.41 1.32
CA VAL A 167 1.84 -6.05 0.15
C VAL A 167 2.70 -5.84 -1.10
N CYS A 168 3.43 -4.75 -1.19
CA CYS A 168 4.38 -4.50 -2.28
C CYS A 168 5.47 -5.59 -2.36
N ILE A 169 5.78 -6.27 -1.26
CA ILE A 169 6.75 -7.38 -1.24
C ILE A 169 6.33 -8.49 -2.22
N ILE A 170 5.04 -8.83 -2.26
CA ILE A 170 4.52 -9.87 -3.17
C ILE A 170 4.81 -9.48 -4.62
N PHE A 171 4.59 -8.23 -4.97
CA PHE A 171 4.88 -7.72 -6.30
C PHE A 171 6.37 -7.84 -6.63
N TYR A 172 7.27 -7.40 -5.73
CA TYR A 172 8.71 -7.47 -5.94
C TYR A 172 9.21 -8.91 -6.08
N VAL A 173 8.71 -9.83 -5.25
CA VAL A 173 9.03 -11.25 -5.38
C VAL A 173 8.62 -11.79 -6.76
N ASN A 174 7.41 -11.45 -7.24
CA ASN A 174 6.97 -11.86 -8.57
C ASN A 174 7.83 -11.26 -9.70
N VAL A 175 8.20 -9.98 -9.61
CA VAL A 175 9.10 -9.33 -10.57
C VAL A 175 10.45 -10.03 -10.57
N PHE A 176 11.04 -10.27 -9.39
CA PHE A 176 12.34 -10.91 -9.25
C PHE A 176 12.36 -12.33 -9.80
N CYS A 177 11.39 -13.16 -9.46
CA CYS A 177 11.27 -14.52 -9.99
C CYS A 177 11.13 -14.53 -11.51
N THR A 178 10.41 -13.57 -12.08
CA THR A 178 10.25 -13.45 -13.53
C THR A 178 11.55 -13.02 -14.20
N MET A 179 12.30 -12.08 -13.61
CA MET A 179 13.61 -11.65 -14.12
C MET A 179 14.61 -12.79 -14.06
N GLN A 180 14.66 -13.54 -12.98
CA GLN A 180 15.56 -14.69 -12.83
C GLN A 180 15.29 -15.75 -13.90
N ASN A 181 14.04 -16.09 -14.17
CA ASN A 181 13.68 -17.04 -15.22
C ASN A 181 14.11 -16.56 -16.62
N ASN A 182 14.04 -15.27 -16.90
CA ASN A 182 14.49 -14.71 -18.17
C ASN A 182 16.02 -14.72 -18.29
N VAL A 183 16.74 -14.44 -17.21
CA VAL A 183 18.21 -14.53 -17.17
C VAL A 183 18.67 -15.97 -17.40
N TYR A 184 18.05 -16.95 -16.72
CA TYR A 184 18.37 -18.36 -16.98
C TYR A 184 18.14 -18.76 -18.43
N ARG A 185 17.04 -18.34 -19.06
CA ARG A 185 16.78 -18.60 -20.48
C ARG A 185 17.84 -18.01 -21.42
N LEU A 186 18.43 -16.86 -21.07
CA LEU A 186 19.47 -16.22 -21.85
C LEU A 186 20.83 -16.95 -21.75
N PHE A 187 21.08 -17.63 -20.63
CA PHE A 187 22.36 -18.36 -20.42
C PHE A 187 22.31 -19.84 -20.83
N TYR A 188 21.12 -20.42 -20.98
CA TYR A 188 20.92 -21.84 -21.30
C TYR A 188 20.19 -22.08 -22.65
N ALA A 189 19.92 -21.02 -23.40
CA ALA A 189 19.45 -21.10 -24.80
C ALA A 189 20.64 -20.91 -25.76
#